data_faa6bb7a1688cba523f473ff02893968
#
_entry.id   faa6bb7a1688cba523f473ff02893968
#
_cell.length_a   1.000
_cell.length_b   1.000
_cell.length_c   1.000
_cell.angle_alpha   90.00
_cell.angle_beta   90.00
_cell.angle_gamma   90.00
#
_symmetry.space_group_name_H-M   'P 1'
#
loop_
_entity.id
_entity.type
_entity.pdbx_description
1 polymer ?
#
loop_
_entity_poly.entity_id
_entity_poly.type
_entity_poly.pdbx_seq_one_letter_code
_entity_poly.pdbx_strand_id
1 'polypeptide(L)'
;GSFNATSVGLERMAGTLKHLPFAIDELQVLNNKRLSIENIIYSLGNGFGRLRGAKEGGIQETASWRNNIITSGEQPMSKESSNDGVLTRVLELYGKPVDDVNVAHTLHLVSENHYGFAGKIFIQYLISDVLKVKGKAHRDFDNLRKDIEKHQAEDCDNTHLDNVAIVCLGDYYSSIAVFGKNEREAWSEAVNLRTQILQNCKKLQKADTIDRAWDFVTGWITSNKNRFLPDSTPCYGKIEQDAVYIIPNILRTALEENGFDYSKVTRGFKDRNLIEAKKDNKGIDRTQVQKKINGINQRCFCIKVVTDSDKDSKTNPLV
;
A
#
# COMPACT_ATOMS: atom_id res chain seq x y z
N GLY A 1 -16.30 8.59 -12.16
CA GLY A 1 -15.24 9.33 -12.88
C GLY A 1 -14.25 8.40 -13.54
N SER A 2 -13.28 8.97 -14.25
CA SER A 2 -12.15 8.23 -14.83
C SER A 2 -10.84 8.83 -14.32
N PHE A 3 -9.79 8.03 -14.27
CA PHE A 3 -8.43 8.51 -13.98
C PHE A 3 -7.84 9.42 -15.06
N ASN A 4 -8.52 9.60 -16.19
CA ASN A 4 -8.20 10.65 -17.16
C ASN A 4 -8.62 12.04 -16.63
N ALA A 5 -8.10 12.40 -15.46
CA ALA A 5 -8.42 13.61 -14.75
C ALA A 5 -7.16 14.24 -14.12
N THR A 6 -7.20 15.53 -13.81
CA THR A 6 -6.15 16.17 -13.02
C THR A 6 -6.34 15.88 -11.53
N SER A 7 -5.28 15.95 -10.72
CA SER A 7 -5.40 15.82 -9.26
C SER A 7 -6.38 16.82 -8.66
N VAL A 8 -6.42 18.05 -9.18
CA VAL A 8 -7.37 19.09 -8.78
C VAL A 8 -8.80 18.71 -9.13
N GLY A 9 -9.02 18.09 -10.30
CA GLY A 9 -10.33 17.57 -10.71
C GLY A 9 -10.84 16.49 -9.75
N LEU A 10 -9.98 15.55 -9.39
CA LEU A 10 -10.30 14.49 -8.43
C LEU A 10 -10.60 15.05 -7.04
N GLU A 11 -9.79 16.00 -6.52
CA GLU A 11 -10.04 16.67 -5.25
C GLU A 11 -11.39 17.40 -5.23
N ARG A 12 -11.73 18.13 -6.31
CA ARG A 12 -13.02 18.84 -6.43
C ARG A 12 -14.19 17.89 -6.48
N MET A 13 -14.07 16.78 -7.23
CA MET A 13 -15.11 15.76 -7.31
C MET A 13 -15.34 15.10 -5.94
N ALA A 14 -14.26 14.71 -5.25
CA ALA A 14 -14.33 14.16 -3.90
C ALA A 14 -15.01 15.14 -2.93
N GLY A 15 -14.66 16.42 -2.98
CA GLY A 15 -15.26 17.48 -2.18
C GLY A 15 -16.74 17.73 -2.52
N THR A 16 -17.17 17.54 -3.76
CA THR A 16 -18.59 17.66 -4.18
C THR A 16 -19.39 16.47 -3.65
N LEU A 17 -18.84 15.26 -3.74
CA LEU A 17 -19.49 14.03 -3.26
C LEU A 17 -19.54 13.94 -1.73
N LYS A 18 -18.57 14.56 -1.05
CA LYS A 18 -18.45 14.60 0.42
C LYS A 18 -18.48 13.23 1.09
N HIS A 19 -19.67 12.71 1.37
CA HIS A 19 -19.91 11.44 2.08
C HIS A 19 -20.42 10.31 1.16
N LEU A 20 -20.71 10.63 -0.11
CA LEU A 20 -21.15 9.63 -1.09
C LEU A 20 -19.96 8.87 -1.66
N PRO A 21 -20.10 7.59 -2.00
CA PRO A 21 -19.04 6.81 -2.64
C PRO A 21 -18.53 7.51 -3.92
N PHE A 22 -17.24 7.49 -4.13
CA PHE A 22 -16.60 8.04 -5.32
C PHE A 22 -15.99 6.92 -6.16
N ALA A 23 -16.66 6.54 -7.24
CA ALA A 23 -16.16 5.54 -8.18
C ALA A 23 -15.26 6.20 -9.23
N ILE A 24 -14.05 5.66 -9.41
CA ILE A 24 -13.06 6.09 -10.40
C ILE A 24 -12.61 4.86 -11.17
N ASP A 25 -12.84 4.87 -12.47
CA ASP A 25 -12.56 3.74 -13.36
C ASP A 25 -11.26 3.93 -14.15
N GLU A 26 -10.75 2.83 -14.71
CA GLU A 26 -9.63 2.81 -15.66
C GLU A 26 -8.29 3.31 -15.08
N LEU A 27 -7.82 2.66 -14.01
CA LEU A 27 -6.52 2.98 -13.40
C LEU A 27 -5.35 2.99 -14.41
N GLN A 28 -5.41 2.13 -15.44
CA GLN A 28 -4.39 2.01 -16.48
C GLN A 28 -4.22 3.27 -17.34
N VAL A 29 -5.21 4.19 -17.38
CA VAL A 29 -5.13 5.48 -18.10
C VAL A 29 -4.17 6.47 -17.43
N LEU A 30 -3.73 6.21 -16.21
CA LEU A 30 -2.74 7.03 -15.49
C LEU A 30 -1.30 6.96 -16.06
N ASN A 31 -1.12 6.56 -17.31
CA ASN A 31 0.19 6.53 -17.98
C ASN A 31 0.86 7.92 -18.14
N ASN A 32 0.28 8.97 -17.56
CA ASN A 32 0.86 10.30 -17.54
C ASN A 32 1.89 10.44 -16.42
N LYS A 33 3.15 10.63 -16.77
CA LYS A 33 4.31 10.88 -15.87
C LYS A 33 4.13 12.00 -14.81
N ARG A 34 3.02 12.73 -14.83
CA ARG A 34 2.71 13.85 -13.90
C ARG A 34 1.85 13.45 -12.70
N LEU A 35 1.20 12.29 -12.73
CA LEU A 35 0.35 11.81 -11.64
C LEU A 35 0.85 10.44 -11.20
N SER A 36 1.47 10.40 -10.03
CA SER A 36 1.81 9.15 -9.35
C SER A 36 0.55 8.59 -8.68
N ILE A 37 0.29 7.30 -8.85
CA ILE A 37 -0.79 6.57 -8.16
C ILE A 37 -0.71 6.80 -6.66
N GLU A 38 0.51 6.72 -6.09
CA GLU A 38 0.74 6.95 -4.66
C GLU A 38 0.30 8.35 -4.21
N ASN A 39 0.63 9.38 -5.00
CA ASN A 39 0.18 10.75 -4.70
C ASN A 39 -1.34 10.89 -4.73
N ILE A 40 -2.03 10.16 -5.61
CA ILE A 40 -3.49 10.13 -5.65
C ILE A 40 -4.03 9.43 -4.41
N ILE A 41 -3.48 8.27 -4.02
CA ILE A 41 -3.88 7.54 -2.82
C ILE A 41 -3.74 8.44 -1.58
N TYR A 42 -2.59 9.10 -1.41
CA TYR A 42 -2.39 10.03 -0.30
C TYR A 42 -3.34 11.23 -0.36
N SER A 43 -3.51 11.86 -1.52
CA SER A 43 -4.37 13.03 -1.68
C SER A 43 -5.82 12.70 -1.35
N LEU A 44 -6.35 11.65 -1.95
CA LEU A 44 -7.75 11.24 -1.73
C LEU A 44 -7.98 10.62 -0.34
N GLY A 45 -7.03 9.83 0.15
CA GLY A 45 -7.12 9.18 1.46
C GLY A 45 -6.99 10.12 2.65
N ASN A 46 -6.42 11.33 2.46
CA ASN A 46 -6.32 12.32 3.54
C ASN A 46 -7.65 13.00 3.88
N GLY A 47 -8.65 12.94 3.00
CA GLY A 47 -9.99 13.49 3.24
C GLY A 47 -10.11 15.03 3.13
N PHE A 48 -9.08 15.70 2.65
CA PHE A 48 -9.11 17.15 2.38
C PHE A 48 -8.18 17.52 1.23
N GLY A 49 -8.55 18.58 0.50
CA GLY A 49 -7.80 19.08 -0.65
C GLY A 49 -6.53 19.82 -0.25
N ARG A 50 -5.71 20.14 -1.24
CA ARG A 50 -4.48 20.92 -1.01
C ARG A 50 -4.79 22.33 -0.58
N LEU A 51 -4.06 22.83 0.40
CA LEU A 51 -4.10 24.25 0.79
C LEU A 51 -3.56 25.11 -0.37
N ARG A 52 -4.30 26.17 -0.71
CA ARG A 52 -3.93 27.13 -1.76
C ARG A 52 -4.05 28.54 -1.21
N GLY A 53 -3.09 29.41 -1.58
CA GLY A 53 -3.18 30.83 -1.28
C GLY A 53 -4.35 31.47 -2.04
N ALA A 54 -5.03 32.43 -1.40
CA ALA A 54 -6.03 33.29 -2.06
C ALA A 54 -5.33 34.43 -2.78
N LYS A 55 -5.94 34.94 -3.87
CA LYS A 55 -5.39 36.05 -4.67
C LYS A 55 -5.24 37.34 -3.87
N GLU A 56 -6.12 37.55 -2.90
CA GLU A 56 -6.17 38.75 -2.04
C GLU A 56 -5.47 38.53 -0.69
N GLY A 57 -4.65 37.49 -0.57
CA GLY A 57 -4.00 37.10 0.67
C GLY A 57 -4.81 36.08 1.49
N GLY A 58 -4.12 35.34 2.37
CA GLY A 58 -4.74 34.28 3.15
C GLY A 58 -4.82 32.95 2.41
N ILE A 59 -5.71 32.06 2.86
CA ILE A 59 -5.87 30.68 2.36
C ILE A 59 -7.26 30.53 1.76
N GLN A 60 -7.35 29.88 0.59
CA GLN A 60 -8.63 29.52 -0.02
C GLN A 60 -9.34 28.46 0.84
N GLU A 61 -10.67 28.49 0.81
CA GLU A 61 -11.47 27.40 1.39
C GLU A 61 -11.07 26.06 0.78
N THR A 62 -10.74 25.11 1.64
CA THR A 62 -10.27 23.79 1.23
C THR A 62 -11.41 22.79 1.31
N ALA A 63 -11.70 22.12 0.20
CA ALA A 63 -12.69 21.06 0.15
C ALA A 63 -12.30 19.92 1.09
N SER A 64 -13.28 19.33 1.77
CA SER A 64 -13.11 18.16 2.62
C SER A 64 -14.12 17.08 2.27
N TRP A 65 -13.74 15.81 2.49
CA TRP A 65 -14.59 14.64 2.23
C TRP A 65 -14.31 13.51 3.22
N ARG A 66 -15.30 12.63 3.38
CA ARG A 66 -15.19 11.39 4.14
C ARG A 66 -15.98 10.32 3.38
N ASN A 67 -15.47 9.93 2.23
CA ASN A 67 -16.10 8.95 1.36
C ASN A 67 -15.20 7.75 1.14
N ASN A 68 -15.81 6.64 0.77
CA ASN A 68 -15.10 5.50 0.22
C ASN A 68 -14.83 5.76 -1.26
N ILE A 69 -13.60 5.48 -1.68
CA ILE A 69 -13.19 5.58 -3.06
C ILE A 69 -13.09 4.16 -3.61
N ILE A 70 -13.83 3.90 -4.67
CA ILE A 70 -13.88 2.60 -5.34
C ILE A 70 -13.16 2.77 -6.67
N THR A 71 -12.17 1.94 -6.93
CA THR A 71 -11.43 1.97 -8.19
C THR A 71 -11.47 0.61 -8.86
N SER A 72 -11.45 0.61 -10.19
CA SER A 72 -11.22 -0.58 -10.99
C SER A 72 -9.97 -0.44 -11.86
N GLY A 73 -9.35 -1.55 -12.22
CA GLY A 73 -8.18 -1.56 -13.08
C GLY A 73 -7.69 -2.98 -13.37
N GLU A 74 -6.92 -3.13 -14.45
CA GLU A 74 -6.33 -4.41 -14.84
C GLU A 74 -5.09 -4.77 -14.01
N GLN A 75 -4.51 -3.79 -13.34
CA GLN A 75 -3.31 -3.94 -12.51
C GLN A 75 -3.57 -3.44 -11.08
N PRO A 76 -2.85 -3.98 -10.08
CA PRO A 76 -2.97 -3.51 -8.72
C PRO A 76 -2.62 -2.02 -8.59
N MET A 77 -3.32 -1.33 -7.73
CA MET A 77 -3.08 0.08 -7.41
C MET A 77 -1.81 0.25 -6.58
N SER A 78 -1.54 -0.68 -5.67
CA SER A 78 -0.29 -0.76 -4.93
C SER A 78 0.72 -1.63 -5.67
N LYS A 79 2.00 -1.26 -5.58
CA LYS A 79 3.12 -2.05 -6.09
C LYS A 79 3.84 -2.70 -4.92
N GLU A 80 4.61 -3.76 -5.18
CA GLU A 80 5.48 -4.35 -4.16
C GLU A 80 6.46 -3.34 -3.54
N SER A 81 6.84 -2.31 -4.30
CA SER A 81 7.69 -1.20 -3.84
C SER A 81 6.94 -0.05 -3.16
N SER A 82 5.61 -0.11 -3.06
CA SER A 82 4.82 0.96 -2.44
C SER A 82 5.12 1.11 -0.94
N ASN A 83 5.09 2.36 -0.47
CA ASN A 83 5.29 2.64 0.95
C ASN A 83 4.15 2.08 1.82
N ASP A 84 4.44 1.74 3.07
CA ASP A 84 3.47 1.19 4.04
C ASP A 84 2.21 2.06 4.15
N GLY A 85 2.36 3.40 4.11
CA GLY A 85 1.24 4.31 4.13
C GLY A 85 0.30 4.25 2.92
N VAL A 86 0.74 3.72 1.78
CA VAL A 86 -0.10 3.41 0.61
C VAL A 86 -0.84 2.10 0.85
N LEU A 87 -0.09 1.07 1.26
CA LEU A 87 -0.62 -0.27 1.50
C LEU A 87 -1.76 -0.27 2.54
N THR A 88 -1.62 0.50 3.61
CA THR A 88 -2.64 0.60 4.66
C THR A 88 -3.91 1.37 4.26
N ARG A 89 -3.88 2.13 3.16
CA ARG A 89 -5.03 2.90 2.66
C ARG A 89 -5.84 2.19 1.58
N VAL A 90 -5.32 1.11 1.02
CA VAL A 90 -5.93 0.42 -0.12
C VAL A 90 -6.29 -1.01 0.26
N LEU A 91 -7.56 -1.38 0.07
CA LEU A 91 -8.03 -2.76 0.14
C LEU A 91 -8.15 -3.27 -1.29
N GLU A 92 -7.25 -4.16 -1.69
CA GLU A 92 -7.26 -4.73 -3.03
C GLU A 92 -7.97 -6.08 -3.05
N LEU A 93 -8.92 -6.21 -3.98
CA LEU A 93 -9.67 -7.44 -4.22
C LEU A 93 -9.31 -7.94 -5.61
N TYR A 94 -8.86 -9.19 -5.70
CA TYR A 94 -8.51 -9.84 -6.96
C TYR A 94 -9.55 -10.89 -7.32
N GLY A 95 -9.83 -10.98 -8.60
CA GLY A 95 -10.68 -12.00 -9.17
C GLY A 95 -11.73 -11.43 -10.09
N LYS A 96 -12.48 -12.33 -10.70
CA LYS A 96 -13.66 -11.95 -11.49
C LYS A 96 -14.81 -11.69 -10.51
N PRO A 97 -15.46 -10.51 -10.57
CA PRO A 97 -16.59 -10.21 -9.71
C PRO A 97 -17.80 -11.15 -10.01
N VAL A 98 -17.89 -11.64 -11.26
CA VAL A 98 -18.92 -12.58 -11.70
C VAL A 98 -18.30 -13.57 -12.68
N ASP A 99 -18.42 -14.88 -12.43
CA ASP A 99 -17.86 -15.92 -13.28
C ASP A 99 -18.77 -16.23 -14.48
N ASP A 100 -20.09 -16.15 -14.31
CA ASP A 100 -21.08 -16.43 -15.36
C ASP A 100 -21.35 -15.20 -16.21
N VAL A 101 -21.06 -15.30 -17.51
CA VAL A 101 -21.26 -14.23 -18.49
C VAL A 101 -22.72 -13.81 -18.60
N ASN A 102 -23.69 -14.75 -18.47
CA ASN A 102 -25.11 -14.42 -18.56
C ASN A 102 -25.56 -13.64 -17.33
N VAL A 103 -25.05 -13.99 -16.15
CA VAL A 103 -25.28 -13.23 -14.91
C VAL A 103 -24.69 -11.84 -15.03
N ALA A 104 -23.45 -11.70 -15.52
CA ALA A 104 -22.81 -10.41 -15.76
C ALA A 104 -23.63 -9.54 -16.71
N HIS A 105 -24.10 -10.09 -17.83
CA HIS A 105 -24.94 -9.38 -18.79
C HIS A 105 -26.27 -8.95 -18.16
N THR A 106 -26.93 -9.83 -17.40
CA THR A 106 -28.16 -9.51 -16.70
C THR A 106 -27.97 -8.39 -15.68
N LEU A 107 -26.88 -8.43 -14.90
CA LEU A 107 -26.54 -7.38 -13.94
C LEU A 107 -26.31 -6.03 -14.63
N HIS A 108 -25.66 -6.03 -15.80
CA HIS A 108 -25.48 -4.81 -16.61
C HIS A 108 -26.82 -4.21 -17.03
N LEU A 109 -27.70 -4.99 -17.63
CA LEU A 109 -29.04 -4.55 -18.04
C LEU A 109 -29.90 -4.05 -16.87
N VAL A 110 -29.84 -4.76 -15.73
CA VAL A 110 -30.57 -4.37 -14.54
C VAL A 110 -30.04 -3.05 -13.98
N SER A 111 -28.70 -2.88 -13.94
CA SER A 111 -28.08 -1.65 -13.41
C SER A 111 -28.37 -0.42 -14.27
N GLU A 112 -28.54 -0.56 -15.59
CA GLU A 112 -28.94 0.55 -16.47
C GLU A 112 -30.35 1.08 -16.18
N ASN A 113 -31.28 0.22 -15.77
CA ASN A 113 -32.68 0.54 -15.59
C ASN A 113 -33.10 0.69 -14.12
N HIS A 114 -32.35 0.12 -13.19
CA HIS A 114 -32.69 0.04 -11.76
C HIS A 114 -31.51 0.51 -10.89
N TYR A 115 -31.14 1.79 -10.93
CA TYR A 115 -30.06 2.38 -10.13
C TYR A 115 -30.59 3.35 -9.06
N GLY A 116 -29.77 3.58 -8.02
CA GLY A 116 -30.01 4.59 -6.98
C GLY A 116 -30.97 4.17 -5.85
N PHE A 117 -31.69 3.06 -5.96
CA PHE A 117 -32.68 2.63 -4.96
C PHE A 117 -32.02 2.11 -3.68
N ALA A 118 -31.02 1.24 -3.79
CA ALA A 118 -30.35 0.62 -2.66
C ALA A 118 -29.73 1.66 -1.71
N GLY A 119 -29.04 2.65 -2.25
CA GLY A 119 -28.44 3.73 -1.45
C GLY A 119 -29.49 4.54 -0.67
N LYS A 120 -30.63 4.85 -1.30
CA LYS A 120 -31.74 5.55 -0.64
C LYS A 120 -32.30 4.72 0.53
N ILE A 121 -32.59 3.44 0.30
CA ILE A 121 -33.12 2.53 1.33
C ILE A 121 -32.12 2.42 2.49
N PHE A 122 -30.83 2.22 2.18
CA PHE A 122 -29.77 2.13 3.17
C PHE A 122 -29.68 3.39 4.05
N ILE A 123 -29.66 4.58 3.44
CA ILE A 123 -29.61 5.85 4.16
C ILE A 123 -30.87 6.07 5.00
N GLN A 124 -32.06 5.76 4.46
CA GLN A 124 -33.30 5.83 5.22
C GLN A 124 -33.29 4.93 6.45
N TYR A 125 -32.78 3.71 6.31
CA TYR A 125 -32.58 2.80 7.44
C TYR A 125 -31.65 3.40 8.51
N LEU A 126 -30.52 3.96 8.13
CA LEU A 126 -29.56 4.59 9.06
C LEU A 126 -30.15 5.82 9.77
N ILE A 127 -30.96 6.64 9.06
CA ILE A 127 -31.53 7.87 9.61
C ILE A 127 -32.73 7.58 10.54
N SER A 128 -33.56 6.60 10.23
CA SER A 128 -34.80 6.28 10.98
C SER A 128 -34.55 5.87 12.43
N ASP A 129 -33.35 5.38 12.75
CA ASP A 129 -32.97 4.89 14.07
C ASP A 129 -31.66 5.54 14.60
N VAL A 130 -31.37 6.78 14.21
CA VAL A 130 -30.06 7.46 14.44
C VAL A 130 -29.55 7.33 15.88
N LEU A 131 -30.40 7.45 16.90
CA LEU A 131 -29.96 7.37 18.29
C LEU A 131 -29.68 5.94 18.77
N LYS A 132 -30.45 4.96 18.31
CA LYS A 132 -30.25 3.53 18.62
C LYS A 132 -29.13 2.96 17.77
N VAL A 133 -29.12 3.29 16.47
CA VAL A 133 -28.10 2.85 15.51
C VAL A 133 -26.71 3.34 15.90
N LYS A 134 -26.56 4.58 16.38
CA LYS A 134 -25.24 5.12 16.75
C LYS A 134 -24.53 4.25 17.79
N GLY A 135 -25.19 3.94 18.90
CA GLY A 135 -24.57 3.09 19.93
C GLY A 135 -24.40 1.63 19.49
N LYS A 136 -25.32 1.09 18.67
CA LYS A 136 -25.24 -0.25 18.11
C LYS A 136 -24.09 -0.35 17.08
N ALA A 137 -23.98 0.61 16.17
CA ALA A 137 -22.94 0.60 15.15
C ALA A 137 -21.53 0.61 15.72
N HIS A 138 -21.28 1.35 16.80
CA HIS A 138 -19.99 1.30 17.49
C HIS A 138 -19.71 -0.08 18.09
N ARG A 139 -20.68 -0.68 18.76
CA ARG A 139 -20.51 -2.04 19.32
C ARG A 139 -20.30 -3.09 18.24
N ASP A 140 -21.04 -3.02 17.16
CA ASP A 140 -20.93 -3.96 16.04
C ASP A 140 -19.56 -3.79 15.33
N PHE A 141 -19.09 -2.56 15.15
CA PHE A 141 -17.74 -2.27 14.68
C PHE A 141 -16.68 -2.88 15.59
N ASP A 142 -16.74 -2.63 16.91
CA ASP A 142 -15.79 -3.16 17.88
C ASP A 142 -15.79 -4.71 17.90
N ASN A 143 -16.95 -5.32 17.72
CA ASN A 143 -17.08 -6.77 17.65
C ASN A 143 -16.44 -7.34 16.39
N LEU A 144 -16.71 -6.73 15.22
CA LEU A 144 -16.06 -7.11 13.95
C LEU A 144 -14.55 -6.91 14.03
N ARG A 145 -14.11 -5.78 14.54
CA ARG A 145 -12.68 -5.50 14.69
C ARG A 145 -11.97 -6.53 15.56
N LYS A 146 -12.53 -6.87 16.73
CA LYS A 146 -11.99 -7.91 17.61
C LYS A 146 -12.01 -9.29 16.95
N ASP A 147 -13.03 -9.59 16.16
CA ASP A 147 -13.10 -10.85 15.42
C ASP A 147 -12.05 -10.91 14.31
N ILE A 148 -11.80 -9.79 13.62
CA ILE A 148 -10.74 -9.67 12.63
C ILE A 148 -9.36 -9.87 13.27
N GLU A 149 -9.09 -9.22 14.41
CA GLU A 149 -7.83 -9.36 15.17
C GLU A 149 -7.51 -10.82 15.52
N LYS A 150 -8.52 -11.62 15.83
CA LYS A 150 -8.34 -13.05 16.16
C LYS A 150 -7.98 -13.92 14.96
N HIS A 151 -8.34 -13.49 13.75
CA HIS A 151 -8.21 -14.28 12.52
C HIS A 151 -7.17 -13.72 11.54
N GLN A 152 -6.53 -12.59 11.88
CA GLN A 152 -5.47 -11.99 11.07
C GLN A 152 -4.14 -12.73 11.23
N ALA A 153 -3.22 -12.50 10.28
CA ALA A 153 -1.83 -12.81 10.46
C ALA A 153 -1.15 -11.80 11.40
N GLU A 154 -0.09 -12.20 12.12
CA GLU A 154 0.63 -11.37 13.11
C GLU A 154 1.14 -10.02 12.56
N ASP A 155 1.28 -9.88 11.25
CA ASP A 155 1.86 -8.70 10.58
C ASP A 155 0.82 -7.73 9.99
N CYS A 156 -0.45 -7.78 10.40
CA CYS A 156 -1.48 -6.90 9.86
C CYS A 156 -1.52 -5.56 10.62
N ASP A 157 -1.38 -4.44 9.90
CA ASP A 157 -1.47 -3.09 10.48
C ASP A 157 -2.87 -2.80 11.03
N ASN A 158 -2.96 -2.15 12.21
CA ASN A 158 -4.22 -1.79 12.85
C ASN A 158 -5.14 -0.94 11.96
N THR A 159 -4.59 -0.05 11.14
CA THR A 159 -5.38 0.77 10.21
C THR A 159 -6.08 -0.08 9.17
N HIS A 160 -5.41 -1.14 8.71
CA HIS A 160 -5.98 -2.08 7.75
C HIS A 160 -7.14 -2.87 8.35
N LEU A 161 -7.05 -3.23 9.63
CA LEU A 161 -8.13 -3.90 10.37
C LEU A 161 -9.37 -3.03 10.47
N ASP A 162 -9.19 -1.75 10.79
CA ASP A 162 -10.29 -0.79 10.87
C ASP A 162 -10.98 -0.62 9.51
N ASN A 163 -10.22 -0.57 8.42
CA ASN A 163 -10.76 -0.50 7.07
C ASN A 163 -11.58 -1.76 6.71
N VAL A 164 -11.07 -2.95 7.04
CA VAL A 164 -11.81 -4.21 6.84
C VAL A 164 -13.08 -4.24 7.69
N ALA A 165 -13.00 -3.82 8.95
CA ALA A 165 -14.17 -3.78 9.85
C ALA A 165 -15.26 -2.83 9.36
N ILE A 166 -14.89 -1.65 8.82
CA ILE A 166 -15.85 -0.70 8.23
C ILE A 166 -16.54 -1.28 7.00
N VAL A 167 -15.81 -1.97 6.12
CA VAL A 167 -16.41 -2.60 4.93
C VAL A 167 -17.36 -3.71 5.34
N CYS A 168 -16.98 -4.57 6.28
CA CYS A 168 -17.84 -5.63 6.80
C CYS A 168 -19.08 -5.09 7.54
N LEU A 169 -18.94 -3.98 8.27
CA LEU A 169 -20.07 -3.31 8.91
C LEU A 169 -21.05 -2.74 7.89
N GLY A 170 -20.52 -2.18 6.79
CA GLY A 170 -21.35 -1.72 5.66
C GLY A 170 -22.15 -2.85 5.03
N ASP A 171 -21.53 -4.00 4.82
CA ASP A 171 -22.16 -5.21 4.29
C ASP A 171 -23.25 -5.73 5.25
N TYR A 172 -22.94 -5.84 6.53
CA TYR A 172 -23.91 -6.25 7.57
C TYR A 172 -25.17 -5.40 7.56
N TYR A 173 -25.03 -4.07 7.58
CA TYR A 173 -26.20 -3.19 7.57
C TYR A 173 -26.93 -3.14 6.23
N SER A 174 -26.22 -3.27 5.11
CA SER A 174 -26.87 -3.33 3.80
C SER A 174 -27.64 -4.63 3.60
N SER A 175 -27.14 -5.74 4.11
CA SER A 175 -27.83 -7.03 4.11
C SER A 175 -29.17 -6.95 4.85
N ILE A 176 -29.23 -6.25 5.98
CA ILE A 176 -30.50 -6.02 6.71
C ILE A 176 -31.38 -5.03 5.97
N ALA A 177 -30.84 -3.85 5.63
CA ALA A 177 -31.64 -2.73 5.14
C ALA A 177 -32.18 -2.93 3.72
N VAL A 178 -31.36 -3.48 2.83
CA VAL A 178 -31.65 -3.58 1.39
C VAL A 178 -32.18 -4.97 1.03
N PHE A 179 -31.59 -6.03 1.61
CA PHE A 179 -31.92 -7.40 1.26
C PHE A 179 -32.89 -8.06 2.26
N GLY A 180 -33.30 -7.35 3.32
CA GLY A 180 -34.30 -7.83 4.28
C GLY A 180 -33.88 -9.05 5.11
N LYS A 181 -32.55 -9.28 5.22
CA LYS A 181 -32.02 -10.42 5.98
C LYS A 181 -32.10 -10.17 7.48
N ASN A 182 -32.26 -11.25 8.25
CA ASN A 182 -32.15 -11.15 9.69
C ASN A 182 -30.72 -10.91 10.16
N GLU A 183 -30.53 -10.43 11.39
CA GLU A 183 -29.23 -10.07 11.94
C GLU A 183 -28.23 -11.23 11.92
N ARG A 184 -28.65 -12.46 12.12
CA ARG A 184 -27.80 -13.65 12.14
C ARG A 184 -27.25 -13.98 10.74
N GLU A 185 -28.11 -13.93 9.73
CA GLU A 185 -27.72 -14.14 8.33
C GLU A 185 -26.77 -13.04 7.86
N ALA A 186 -27.14 -11.78 8.11
CA ALA A 186 -26.31 -10.62 7.77
C ALA A 186 -24.93 -10.67 8.43
N TRP A 187 -24.86 -11.08 9.71
CA TRP A 187 -23.58 -11.27 10.41
C TRP A 187 -22.72 -12.36 9.79
N SER A 188 -23.33 -13.49 9.43
CA SER A 188 -22.61 -14.58 8.76
C SER A 188 -22.00 -14.15 7.43
N GLU A 189 -22.70 -13.31 6.67
CA GLU A 189 -22.21 -12.76 5.40
C GLU A 189 -21.04 -11.79 5.62
N ALA A 190 -21.16 -10.87 6.56
CA ALA A 190 -20.09 -9.95 6.91
C ALA A 190 -18.81 -10.71 7.35
N VAL A 191 -18.95 -11.80 8.10
CA VAL A 191 -17.84 -12.69 8.49
C VAL A 191 -17.25 -13.41 7.27
N ASN A 192 -18.05 -13.84 6.31
CA ASN A 192 -17.56 -14.43 5.07
C ASN A 192 -16.80 -13.42 4.22
N LEU A 193 -17.35 -12.20 4.07
CA LEU A 193 -16.66 -11.09 3.37
C LEU A 193 -15.32 -10.77 4.01
N ARG A 194 -15.27 -10.66 5.36
CA ARG A 194 -14.02 -10.51 6.11
C ARG A 194 -12.99 -11.55 5.69
N THR A 195 -13.38 -12.82 5.64
CA THR A 195 -12.45 -13.92 5.30
C THR A 195 -11.90 -13.75 3.89
N GLN A 196 -12.72 -13.38 2.93
CA GLN A 196 -12.31 -13.11 1.55
C GLN A 196 -11.33 -11.94 1.47
N ILE A 197 -11.63 -10.82 2.13
CA ILE A 197 -10.77 -9.64 2.15
C ILE A 197 -9.41 -9.99 2.76
N LEU A 198 -9.37 -10.63 3.93
CA LEU A 198 -8.12 -10.98 4.61
C LEU A 198 -7.28 -11.97 3.80
N GLN A 199 -7.89 -12.91 3.06
CA GLN A 199 -7.18 -13.81 2.16
C GLN A 199 -6.51 -13.07 1.01
N ASN A 200 -7.15 -12.04 0.46
CA ASN A 200 -6.59 -11.22 -0.59
C ASN A 200 -5.49 -10.29 -0.05
N CYS A 201 -5.69 -9.68 1.12
CA CYS A 201 -4.69 -8.85 1.78
C CYS A 201 -3.41 -9.61 2.14
N LYS A 202 -3.50 -10.88 2.58
CA LYS A 202 -2.34 -11.74 2.90
C LYS A 202 -1.38 -11.94 1.73
N LYS A 203 -1.83 -11.84 0.51
CA LYS A 203 -0.98 -11.97 -0.68
C LYS A 203 -0.07 -10.75 -0.89
N LEU A 204 -0.49 -9.57 -0.43
CA LEU A 204 0.25 -8.31 -0.56
C LEU A 204 1.21 -8.05 0.61
N GLN A 205 0.92 -8.57 1.79
CA GLN A 205 1.67 -8.30 3.03
C GLN A 205 2.95 -9.11 3.20
N LYS A 206 3.31 -10.00 2.27
CA LYS A 206 4.41 -10.97 2.45
C LYS A 206 5.81 -10.41 2.43
N ALA A 207 6.03 -9.15 2.10
CA ALA A 207 7.38 -8.61 2.09
C ALA A 207 7.44 -7.32 2.91
N ASP A 208 8.04 -7.40 4.09
CA ASP A 208 8.53 -6.24 4.83
C ASP A 208 9.33 -5.33 3.88
N THR A 209 9.19 -4.02 4.05
CA THR A 209 9.93 -3.02 3.23
C THR A 209 11.43 -3.32 3.18
N ILE A 210 12.01 -3.87 4.25
CA ILE A 210 13.43 -4.22 4.31
C ILE A 210 13.73 -5.47 3.48
N ASP A 211 12.86 -6.50 3.50
CA ASP A 211 13.01 -7.69 2.66
C ASP A 211 12.88 -7.34 1.18
N ARG A 212 11.89 -6.52 0.82
CA ARG A 212 11.73 -6.02 -0.56
C ARG A 212 12.93 -5.19 -1.03
N ALA A 213 13.45 -4.34 -0.16
CA ALA A 213 14.65 -3.56 -0.48
C ALA A 213 15.87 -4.47 -0.62
N TRP A 214 15.95 -5.56 0.14
CA TRP A 214 17.01 -6.55 0.03
C TRP A 214 16.94 -7.29 -1.31
N ASP A 215 15.77 -7.80 -1.68
CA ASP A 215 15.54 -8.48 -2.95
C ASP A 215 15.85 -7.54 -4.14
N PHE A 216 15.40 -6.27 -4.03
CA PHE A 216 15.75 -5.26 -5.03
C PHE A 216 17.26 -5.07 -5.14
N VAL A 217 17.97 -4.84 -4.04
CA VAL A 217 19.42 -4.56 -4.05
C VAL A 217 20.22 -5.75 -4.57
N THR A 218 19.85 -6.96 -4.18
CA THR A 218 20.52 -8.18 -4.66
C THR A 218 20.29 -8.42 -6.16
N GLY A 219 19.06 -8.23 -6.64
CA GLY A 219 18.73 -8.25 -8.06
C GLY A 219 19.45 -7.15 -8.85
N TRP A 220 19.49 -5.93 -8.30
CA TRP A 220 20.18 -4.81 -8.91
C TRP A 220 21.70 -5.03 -9.01
N ILE A 221 22.35 -5.61 -8.00
CA ILE A 221 23.78 -6.00 -8.05
C ILE A 221 23.98 -7.00 -9.18
N THR A 222 23.13 -8.03 -9.25
CA THR A 222 23.21 -9.09 -10.26
C THR A 222 23.08 -8.53 -11.68
N SER A 223 22.11 -7.64 -11.90
CA SER A 223 21.88 -7.01 -13.20
C SER A 223 22.97 -6.03 -13.63
N ASN A 224 23.76 -5.51 -12.68
CA ASN A 224 24.80 -4.54 -12.91
C ASN A 224 26.21 -5.08 -12.63
N LYS A 225 26.44 -6.40 -12.66
CA LYS A 225 27.75 -7.04 -12.33
C LYS A 225 28.92 -6.41 -13.08
N ASN A 226 28.73 -6.05 -14.34
CA ASN A 226 29.77 -5.41 -15.18
C ASN A 226 30.19 -4.01 -14.68
N ARG A 227 29.36 -3.34 -13.86
CA ARG A 227 29.69 -2.05 -13.24
C ARG A 227 30.54 -2.16 -11.97
N PHE A 228 30.76 -3.37 -11.50
CA PHE A 228 31.62 -3.70 -10.34
C PHE A 228 33.00 -4.24 -10.76
N LEU A 229 33.24 -4.34 -12.07
CA LEU A 229 34.53 -4.73 -12.60
C LEU A 229 35.55 -3.58 -12.48
N PRO A 230 36.85 -3.88 -12.39
CA PRO A 230 37.91 -2.85 -12.47
C PRO A 230 37.73 -1.99 -13.72
N ASP A 231 37.99 -0.68 -13.58
CA ASP A 231 37.94 0.31 -14.66
C ASP A 231 36.58 0.50 -15.35
N SER A 232 35.50 -0.04 -14.78
CA SER A 232 34.17 0.21 -15.30
C SER A 232 33.75 1.68 -15.19
N THR A 233 33.03 2.20 -16.19
CA THR A 233 32.55 3.59 -16.22
C THR A 233 31.04 3.62 -16.53
N PRO A 234 30.20 4.12 -15.62
CA PRO A 234 30.48 4.44 -14.22
C PRO A 234 30.77 3.19 -13.38
N CYS A 235 31.65 3.32 -12.37
CA CYS A 235 31.94 2.25 -11.42
C CYS A 235 30.94 2.32 -10.24
N TYR A 236 30.26 1.21 -9.93
CA TYR A 236 29.30 1.14 -8.84
C TYR A 236 29.90 0.65 -7.52
N GLY A 237 31.08 0.01 -7.60
CA GLY A 237 31.73 -0.56 -6.44
C GLY A 237 32.69 -1.68 -6.79
N LYS A 238 32.80 -2.68 -5.91
CA LYS A 238 33.67 -3.86 -6.10
C LYS A 238 33.00 -5.10 -5.53
N ILE A 239 33.07 -6.22 -6.25
CA ILE A 239 32.66 -7.55 -5.76
C ILE A 239 33.92 -8.32 -5.36
N GLU A 240 33.92 -8.90 -4.17
CA GLU A 240 34.92 -9.84 -3.67
C GLU A 240 34.24 -11.16 -3.29
N GLN A 241 34.98 -12.20 -2.94
CA GLN A 241 34.42 -13.53 -2.70
C GLN A 241 33.37 -13.57 -1.59
N ASP A 242 33.53 -12.74 -0.56
CA ASP A 242 32.74 -12.74 0.68
C ASP A 242 31.92 -11.46 0.88
N ALA A 243 32.06 -10.47 -0.03
CA ALA A 243 31.39 -9.17 0.15
C ALA A 243 31.22 -8.39 -1.15
N VAL A 244 30.14 -7.59 -1.19
CA VAL A 244 29.92 -6.60 -2.23
C VAL A 244 30.04 -5.20 -1.62
N TYR A 245 30.97 -4.42 -2.15
CA TYR A 245 31.21 -3.04 -1.74
C TYR A 245 30.56 -2.09 -2.72
N ILE A 246 29.60 -1.27 -2.25
CA ILE A 246 28.82 -0.37 -3.09
C ILE A 246 29.11 1.09 -2.71
N ILE A 247 29.31 1.95 -3.68
CA ILE A 247 29.48 3.39 -3.45
C ILE A 247 28.16 3.98 -2.93
N PRO A 248 28.15 4.68 -1.77
CA PRO A 248 26.91 5.08 -1.08
C PRO A 248 25.94 5.91 -1.92
N ASN A 249 26.45 6.85 -2.71
CA ASN A 249 25.58 7.68 -3.56
C ASN A 249 24.91 6.87 -4.68
N ILE A 250 25.59 5.87 -5.21
CA ILE A 250 25.05 4.98 -6.24
C ILE A 250 23.92 4.14 -5.64
N LEU A 251 24.15 3.55 -4.46
CA LEU A 251 23.11 2.80 -3.75
C LEU A 251 21.91 3.69 -3.38
N ARG A 252 22.19 4.92 -2.93
CA ARG A 252 21.13 5.88 -2.59
C ARG A 252 20.26 6.16 -3.80
N THR A 253 20.85 6.54 -4.93
CA THR A 253 20.11 6.82 -6.16
C THR A 253 19.29 5.61 -6.59
N ALA A 254 19.86 4.41 -6.57
CA ALA A 254 19.15 3.18 -6.95
C ALA A 254 17.94 2.91 -6.04
N LEU A 255 18.07 3.10 -4.72
CA LEU A 255 16.98 2.91 -3.77
C LEU A 255 15.89 3.98 -3.94
N GLU A 256 16.26 5.26 -3.99
CA GLU A 256 15.32 6.38 -4.06
C GLU A 256 14.53 6.39 -5.39
N GLU A 257 15.17 6.07 -6.52
CA GLU A 257 14.51 5.93 -7.83
C GLU A 257 13.48 4.79 -7.85
N ASN A 258 13.64 3.80 -6.97
CA ASN A 258 12.73 2.66 -6.83
C ASN A 258 11.81 2.77 -5.59
N GLY A 259 11.67 3.98 -5.03
CA GLY A 259 10.69 4.30 -4.00
C GLY A 259 11.08 3.88 -2.58
N PHE A 260 12.34 3.51 -2.34
CA PHE A 260 12.84 3.17 -1.00
C PHE A 260 13.50 4.37 -0.32
N ASP A 261 13.21 4.57 0.97
CA ASP A 261 13.97 5.51 1.80
C ASP A 261 15.35 4.92 2.15
N TYR A 262 16.40 5.56 1.65
CA TYR A 262 17.77 5.13 1.87
C TYR A 262 18.13 4.97 3.35
N SER A 263 17.71 5.90 4.20
CA SER A 263 18.06 5.89 5.62
C SER A 263 17.33 4.79 6.38
N LYS A 264 16.04 4.57 6.07
CA LYS A 264 15.22 3.47 6.63
C LYS A 264 15.81 2.11 6.23
N VAL A 265 16.09 1.93 4.94
CA VAL A 265 16.63 0.67 4.40
C VAL A 265 17.99 0.35 4.98
N THR A 266 18.91 1.29 4.98
CA THR A 266 20.28 1.04 5.48
C THR A 266 20.32 0.77 6.98
N ARG A 267 19.42 1.37 7.76
CA ARG A 267 19.21 1.02 9.17
C ARG A 267 18.66 -0.39 9.30
N GLY A 268 17.62 -0.75 8.54
CA GLY A 268 17.03 -2.09 8.55
C GLY A 268 18.04 -3.18 8.16
N PHE A 269 18.86 -2.94 7.15
CA PHE A 269 19.93 -3.87 6.77
C PHE A 269 20.96 -4.06 7.88
N LYS A 270 21.31 -3.00 8.60
CA LYS A 270 22.17 -3.08 9.78
C LYS A 270 21.52 -3.89 10.90
N ASP A 271 20.29 -3.58 11.25
CA ASP A 271 19.56 -4.22 12.36
C ASP A 271 19.36 -5.73 12.11
N ARG A 272 19.29 -6.15 10.84
CA ARG A 272 19.25 -7.55 10.41
C ARG A 272 20.61 -8.19 10.14
N ASN A 273 21.69 -7.48 10.41
CA ASN A 273 23.06 -7.94 10.19
C ASN A 273 23.39 -8.33 8.73
N LEU A 274 22.67 -7.76 7.75
CA LEU A 274 22.86 -7.98 6.32
C LEU A 274 24.07 -7.20 5.75
N ILE A 275 24.51 -6.17 6.46
CA ILE A 275 25.65 -5.33 6.10
C ILE A 275 26.71 -5.32 7.20
N GLU A 276 27.95 -5.02 6.82
CA GLU A 276 29.01 -4.80 7.80
C GLU A 276 28.85 -3.42 8.46
N ALA A 277 28.74 -3.39 9.79
CA ALA A 277 28.75 -2.18 10.59
C ALA A 277 29.93 -2.22 11.57
N LYS A 278 30.70 -1.14 11.64
CA LYS A 278 31.83 -0.99 12.58
C LYS A 278 31.55 0.13 13.56
N LYS A 279 31.85 -0.08 14.83
CA LYS A 279 31.79 0.99 15.84
C LYS A 279 33.01 1.92 15.65
N ASP A 280 32.75 3.22 15.65
CA ASP A 280 33.82 4.21 15.67
C ASP A 280 34.38 4.37 17.12
N ASN A 281 35.42 5.19 17.26
CA ASN A 281 36.07 5.46 18.56
C ASN A 281 35.13 6.11 19.60
N LYS A 282 33.92 6.54 19.18
CA LYS A 282 32.89 7.11 20.04
C LYS A 282 31.75 6.12 20.32
N GLY A 283 31.89 4.86 19.91
CA GLY A 283 30.87 3.81 20.06
C GLY A 283 29.70 3.93 19.09
N ILE A 284 29.76 4.82 18.09
CA ILE A 284 28.69 5.00 17.10
C ILE A 284 28.89 4.00 15.97
N ASP A 285 27.84 3.26 15.63
CA ASP A 285 27.82 2.31 14.53
C ASP A 285 27.92 3.03 13.18
N ARG A 286 28.95 2.70 12.41
CA ARG A 286 29.15 3.16 11.05
C ARG A 286 28.75 2.05 10.08
N THR A 287 27.81 2.33 9.21
CA THR A 287 27.31 1.40 8.16
C THR A 287 28.19 1.44 6.88
N GLN A 288 29.28 2.18 6.90
CA GLN A 288 30.21 2.32 5.78
C GLN A 288 31.62 1.94 6.23
N VAL A 289 32.28 1.17 5.39
CA VAL A 289 33.67 0.73 5.57
C VAL A 289 34.59 1.41 4.56
N GLN A 290 35.88 1.54 4.89
CA GLN A 290 36.91 2.03 3.93
C GLN A 290 37.33 0.90 2.99
N LYS A 291 37.24 1.14 1.68
CA LYS A 291 37.67 0.19 0.66
C LYS A 291 38.37 0.90 -0.50
N LYS A 292 39.42 0.27 -1.03
CA LYS A 292 40.10 0.74 -2.22
C LYS A 292 39.39 0.23 -3.47
N ILE A 293 38.84 1.16 -4.27
CA ILE A 293 38.19 0.90 -5.54
C ILE A 293 38.91 1.69 -6.62
N ASN A 294 39.35 1.03 -7.67
CA ASN A 294 40.13 1.62 -8.78
C ASN A 294 41.27 2.52 -8.29
N GLY A 295 42.02 2.04 -7.30
CA GLY A 295 43.19 2.77 -6.75
C GLY A 295 42.84 3.84 -5.70
N ILE A 296 41.58 4.24 -5.53
CA ILE A 296 41.10 5.30 -4.63
C ILE A 296 40.49 4.71 -3.37
N ASN A 297 40.94 5.17 -2.19
CA ASN A 297 40.29 4.82 -0.93
C ASN A 297 39.01 5.63 -0.74
N GLN A 298 37.88 4.95 -0.57
CA GLN A 298 36.60 5.59 -0.34
C GLN A 298 35.73 4.79 0.62
N ARG A 299 34.73 5.45 1.18
CA ARG A 299 33.73 4.79 2.01
C ARG A 299 32.76 4.01 1.13
N CYS A 300 32.42 2.79 1.53
CA CYS A 300 31.52 1.92 0.80
C CYS A 300 30.53 1.24 1.76
N PHE A 301 29.37 0.94 1.26
CA PHE A 301 28.45 -0.01 1.86
C PHE A 301 28.98 -1.42 1.63
N CYS A 302 29.07 -2.23 2.67
CA CYS A 302 29.55 -3.61 2.56
C CYS A 302 28.40 -4.58 2.83
N ILE A 303 27.91 -5.23 1.78
CA ILE A 303 26.93 -6.32 1.85
C ILE A 303 27.70 -7.63 1.99
N LYS A 304 27.36 -8.43 3.00
CA LYS A 304 27.96 -9.74 3.23
C LYS A 304 27.38 -10.76 2.25
N VAL A 305 28.23 -11.51 1.58
CA VAL A 305 27.82 -12.70 0.83
C VAL A 305 27.86 -13.88 1.79
N VAL A 306 26.70 -14.45 2.09
CA VAL A 306 26.63 -15.64 2.95
C VAL A 306 27.04 -16.85 2.12
N THR A 307 28.10 -17.53 2.52
CA THR A 307 28.51 -18.81 1.96
C THR A 307 27.69 -19.94 2.57
N ASP A 308 27.54 -21.08 1.87
CA ASP A 308 26.70 -22.23 2.23
C ASP A 308 26.91 -22.85 3.64
N SER A 309 27.94 -22.41 4.37
CA SER A 309 28.21 -22.85 5.74
C SER A 309 27.32 -22.23 6.82
N ASP A 310 26.52 -21.19 6.49
CA ASP A 310 25.66 -20.45 7.45
C ASP A 310 24.17 -20.73 7.25
N LYS A 311 23.80 -21.82 6.55
CA LYS A 311 22.40 -22.12 6.16
C LYS A 311 21.46 -22.53 7.29
N ASP A 312 21.88 -22.58 8.55
CA ASP A 312 20.99 -22.89 9.70
C ASP A 312 20.24 -21.68 10.27
N SER A 313 20.41 -20.49 9.71
CA SER A 313 19.64 -19.29 10.08
C SER A 313 19.12 -18.56 8.83
N LYS A 314 17.92 -18.94 8.39
CA LYS A 314 17.00 -18.23 7.46
C LYS A 314 17.63 -17.40 6.34
N THR A 315 17.64 -18.02 5.13
CA THR A 315 17.53 -17.45 3.77
C THR A 315 18.38 -16.25 3.38
N ASN A 316 19.42 -16.55 2.59
CA ASN A 316 20.02 -15.54 1.71
C ASN A 316 20.12 -16.10 0.26
N PRO A 317 19.53 -15.47 -0.77
CA PRO A 317 19.42 -15.98 -2.13
C PRO A 317 20.56 -15.55 -3.07
N LEU A 318 21.76 -15.23 -2.56
CA LEU A 318 22.89 -14.81 -3.40
C LEU A 318 23.93 -15.95 -3.59
N VAL A 319 23.48 -17.08 -4.15
CA VAL A 319 24.36 -18.06 -4.82
C VAL A 319 23.75 -18.44 -6.15
#